data_552568e40d1e2f5a7cb5f9762c05ac32
#
_entry.id   552568e40d1e2f5a7cb5f9762c05ac32
#
_cell.length_a   1.000
_cell.length_b   1.000
_cell.length_c   1.000
_cell.angle_alpha   90.00
_cell.angle_beta   90.00
_cell.angle_gamma   90.00
#
_symmetry.space_group_name_H-M   'P 1'
#
loop_
_entity.id
_entity.type
_entity.pdbx_description
1 polymer ?
#
loop_
_entity_poly.entity_id
_entity_poly.type
_entity_poly.pdbx_seq_one_letter_code
_entity_poly.pdbx_strand_id
1 'polypeptide(L)'
;HTAYRRQRQMCIRDRLKGRDMYPLHHAVIEKDCAVMTEEINDIFEETISYMDQNEYYYHGMMAGLLTGIKGYTIRSNREGGKGRSDLLVKPIRRSREAFVIEFKTTKDFDELDQKADEAIQQIVDRQYEVELRNDGYKYISYYGIAFCGKECVVHCKPYI
;
A
#
# COMPACT_ATOMS: atom_id res chain seq x y z
N HIS A 1 20.39 -7.93 -17.15
CA HIS A 1 19.42 -7.76 -16.03
C HIS A 1 18.83 -6.34 -15.93
N THR A 2 19.60 -5.28 -16.17
CA THR A 2 19.14 -3.88 -16.07
C THR A 2 18.22 -3.47 -17.23
N ALA A 3 18.50 -3.92 -18.47
CA ALA A 3 17.68 -3.61 -19.64
C ALA A 3 16.29 -4.26 -19.55
N TYR A 4 16.24 -5.51 -19.11
CA TYR A 4 14.99 -6.25 -18.91
C TYR A 4 14.12 -5.63 -17.81
N ARG A 5 14.70 -5.17 -16.70
CA ARG A 5 13.99 -4.44 -15.64
C ARG A 5 13.42 -3.11 -16.14
N ARG A 6 14.19 -2.35 -16.93
CA ARG A 6 13.74 -1.07 -17.51
C ARG A 6 12.61 -1.28 -18.50
N GLN A 7 12.70 -2.29 -19.35
CA GLN A 7 11.66 -2.61 -20.33
C GLN A 7 10.35 -3.05 -19.64
N ARG A 8 10.42 -3.81 -18.54
CA ARG A 8 9.27 -4.20 -17.72
C ARG A 8 8.61 -3.00 -17.02
N GLN A 9 9.41 -2.11 -16.43
CA GLN A 9 8.89 -0.88 -15.80
C GLN A 9 8.21 0.03 -16.84
N MET A 10 8.71 0.09 -18.05
CA MET A 10 8.06 0.82 -19.14
C MET A 10 6.73 0.18 -19.54
N CYS A 11 6.64 -1.15 -19.64
CA CYS A 11 5.40 -1.85 -19.95
C CYS A 11 4.31 -1.65 -18.90
N ILE A 12 4.66 -1.69 -17.60
CA ILE A 12 3.73 -1.42 -16.50
C ILE A 12 3.28 0.04 -16.54
N ARG A 13 4.21 0.96 -16.71
CA ARG A 13 3.94 2.39 -16.82
C ARG A 13 3.04 2.73 -18.01
N ASP A 14 3.25 2.08 -19.15
CA ASP A 14 2.43 2.29 -20.35
C ASP A 14 1.03 1.68 -20.22
N ARG A 15 0.88 0.55 -19.52
CA ARG A 15 -0.43 -0.06 -19.25
C ARG A 15 -1.25 0.75 -18.26
N LEU A 16 -0.61 1.37 -17.29
CA LEU A 16 -1.26 2.27 -16.33
C LEU A 16 -1.49 3.68 -16.89
N LYS A 17 -0.83 4.00 -18.02
CA LYS A 17 -0.96 5.29 -18.68
C LYS A 17 -2.36 5.43 -19.28
N GLY A 18 -3.16 6.26 -18.68
CA GLY A 18 -4.55 6.47 -19.07
C GLY A 18 -5.59 5.77 -18.18
N ARG A 19 -5.17 4.94 -17.22
CA ARG A 19 -6.08 4.44 -16.19
C ARG A 19 -6.42 5.58 -15.24
N ASP A 20 -7.69 5.76 -14.99
CA ASP A 20 -8.13 6.67 -13.93
C ASP A 20 -7.81 6.07 -12.56
N MET A 21 -6.90 6.72 -11.82
CA MET A 21 -6.50 6.30 -10.47
C MET A 21 -7.39 6.88 -9.38
N TYR A 22 -8.35 7.73 -9.75
CA TYR A 22 -9.22 8.39 -8.77
C TYR A 22 -10.01 7.40 -7.91
N PRO A 23 -10.61 6.32 -8.44
CA PRO A 23 -11.34 5.35 -7.62
C PRO A 23 -10.48 4.76 -6.50
N LEU A 24 -9.25 4.32 -6.79
CA LEU A 24 -8.32 3.82 -5.78
C LEU A 24 -7.92 4.92 -4.79
N HIS A 25 -7.52 6.08 -5.28
CA HIS A 25 -7.08 7.19 -4.43
C HIS A 25 -8.19 7.69 -3.50
N HIS A 26 -9.42 7.77 -4.00
CA HIS A 26 -10.58 8.13 -3.20
C HIS A 26 -10.89 7.07 -2.14
N ALA A 27 -10.86 5.79 -2.51
CA ALA A 27 -11.08 4.68 -1.60
C ALA A 27 -10.07 4.67 -0.43
N VAL A 28 -8.79 5.00 -0.69
CA VAL A 28 -7.77 5.14 0.37
C VAL A 28 -8.15 6.22 1.37
N ILE A 29 -8.61 7.37 0.89
CA ILE A 29 -8.97 8.51 1.76
C ILE A 29 -10.25 8.22 2.56
N GLU A 30 -11.24 7.60 1.92
CA GLU A 30 -12.53 7.27 2.54
C GLU A 30 -12.50 5.96 3.36
N LYS A 31 -11.37 5.25 3.36
CA LYS A 31 -11.20 3.95 4.03
C LYS A 31 -12.16 2.87 3.51
N ASP A 32 -12.46 2.93 2.22
CA ASP A 32 -13.25 1.90 1.55
C ASP A 32 -12.37 0.72 1.14
N CYS A 33 -12.19 -0.23 2.08
CA CYS A 33 -11.34 -1.39 1.88
C CYS A 33 -11.83 -2.32 0.76
N ALA A 34 -13.14 -2.38 0.53
CA ALA A 34 -13.71 -3.22 -0.52
C ALA A 34 -13.34 -2.67 -1.90
N VAL A 35 -13.54 -1.38 -2.14
CA VAL A 35 -13.15 -0.72 -3.38
C VAL A 35 -11.63 -0.74 -3.56
N MET A 36 -10.84 -0.53 -2.50
CA MET A 36 -9.37 -0.66 -2.57
C MET A 36 -8.96 -2.06 -3.05
N THR A 37 -9.54 -3.11 -2.46
CA THR A 37 -9.27 -4.50 -2.83
C THR A 37 -9.58 -4.74 -4.30
N GLU A 38 -10.76 -4.34 -4.77
CA GLU A 38 -11.20 -4.49 -6.15
C GLU A 38 -10.27 -3.77 -7.14
N GLU A 39 -9.99 -2.49 -6.90
CA GLU A 39 -9.13 -1.69 -7.76
C GLU A 39 -7.68 -2.22 -7.85
N ILE A 40 -7.11 -2.66 -6.71
CA ILE A 40 -5.76 -3.23 -6.69
C ILE A 40 -5.74 -4.56 -7.44
N ASN A 41 -6.72 -5.43 -7.23
CA ASN A 41 -6.80 -6.72 -7.91
C ASN A 41 -6.93 -6.54 -9.43
N ASP A 42 -7.76 -5.62 -9.90
CA ASP A 42 -7.91 -5.31 -11.32
C ASP A 42 -6.59 -4.81 -11.93
N ILE A 43 -5.89 -3.92 -11.22
CA ILE A 43 -4.59 -3.41 -11.68
C ILE A 43 -3.57 -4.55 -11.75
N PHE A 44 -3.55 -5.43 -10.75
CA PHE A 44 -2.62 -6.55 -10.70
C PHE A 44 -2.90 -7.60 -11.76
N GLU A 45 -4.18 -7.88 -12.06
CA GLU A 45 -4.54 -8.80 -13.15
C GLU A 45 -4.01 -8.30 -14.51
N GLU A 46 -4.08 -7.00 -14.75
CA GLU A 46 -3.60 -6.39 -15.97
C GLU A 46 -2.07 -6.27 -16.07
N THR A 47 -1.37 -6.13 -14.93
CA THR A 47 0.03 -5.65 -14.91
C THR A 47 1.04 -6.67 -14.42
N ILE A 48 0.65 -7.64 -13.60
CA ILE A 48 1.57 -8.57 -12.94
C ILE A 48 1.68 -9.89 -13.69
N SER A 49 2.91 -10.38 -13.84
CA SER A 49 3.20 -11.76 -14.17
C SER A 49 3.31 -12.61 -12.89
N TYR A 50 2.85 -13.86 -12.92
CA TYR A 50 3.00 -14.81 -11.82
C TYR A 50 4.44 -15.04 -11.34
N MET A 51 5.42 -14.63 -12.12
CA MET A 51 6.86 -14.77 -11.80
C MET A 51 7.40 -13.68 -10.87
N ASP A 52 6.62 -12.62 -10.57
CA ASP A 52 7.10 -11.44 -9.86
C ASP A 52 6.63 -11.32 -8.41
N GLN A 53 6.14 -12.41 -7.83
CA GLN A 53 5.46 -12.45 -6.54
C GLN A 53 6.44 -12.40 -5.35
N ASN A 54 7.22 -11.33 -5.23
CA ASN A 54 8.01 -11.09 -4.04
C ASN A 54 7.55 -9.79 -3.33
N GLU A 55 7.81 -9.73 -2.04
CA GLU A 55 7.43 -8.60 -1.19
C GLU A 55 7.97 -7.26 -1.72
N TYR A 56 9.18 -7.23 -2.29
CA TYR A 56 9.77 -6.01 -2.89
C TYR A 56 8.96 -5.50 -4.07
N TYR A 57 8.40 -6.41 -4.85
CA TYR A 57 7.59 -6.07 -5.98
C TYR A 57 6.27 -5.40 -5.55
N TYR A 58 5.55 -6.02 -4.63
CA TYR A 58 4.28 -5.47 -4.11
C TYR A 58 4.50 -4.10 -3.45
N HIS A 59 5.55 -3.97 -2.66
CA HIS A 59 5.91 -2.71 -2.03
C HIS A 59 6.16 -1.60 -3.06
N GLY A 60 6.99 -1.85 -4.06
CA GLY A 60 7.29 -0.87 -5.11
C GLY A 60 6.07 -0.52 -5.95
N MET A 61 5.23 -1.52 -6.27
CA MET A 61 3.99 -1.33 -7.01
C MET A 61 3.02 -0.45 -6.22
N MET A 62 2.78 -0.76 -4.95
CA MET A 62 1.88 0.01 -4.09
C MET A 62 2.37 1.44 -3.86
N ALA A 63 3.67 1.64 -3.66
CA ALA A 63 4.25 2.98 -3.57
C ALA A 63 3.98 3.79 -4.86
N GLY A 64 4.11 3.17 -6.02
CA GLY A 64 3.82 3.78 -7.31
C GLY A 64 2.33 4.11 -7.49
N LEU A 65 1.43 3.17 -7.15
CA LEU A 65 -0.02 3.35 -7.29
C LEU A 65 -0.57 4.45 -6.38
N LEU A 66 -0.03 4.59 -5.18
CA LEU A 66 -0.46 5.60 -4.21
C LEU A 66 0.20 6.97 -4.44
N THR A 67 1.29 7.01 -5.21
CA THR A 67 1.89 8.27 -5.63
C THR A 67 0.93 9.02 -6.56
N GLY A 68 0.63 10.26 -6.23
CA GLY A 68 -0.33 11.06 -6.99
C GLY A 68 -1.68 11.22 -6.29
N ILE A 69 -1.89 10.65 -5.11
CA ILE A 69 -3.04 11.00 -4.28
C ILE A 69 -2.99 12.51 -4.01
N LYS A 70 -3.98 13.22 -4.49
CA LYS A 70 -4.00 14.68 -4.43
C LYS A 70 -4.01 15.21 -2.99
N GLY A 71 -3.00 16.01 -2.67
CA GLY A 71 -2.82 16.59 -1.34
C GLY A 71 -2.12 15.68 -0.33
N TYR A 72 -1.48 14.60 -0.81
CA TYR A 72 -0.70 13.66 -0.01
C TYR A 72 0.68 13.43 -0.58
N THR A 73 1.60 13.06 0.28
CA THR A 73 2.93 12.56 -0.07
C THR A 73 3.10 11.13 0.42
N ILE A 74 3.78 10.32 -0.36
CA ILE A 74 4.05 8.92 -0.03
C ILE A 74 5.51 8.79 0.38
N ARG A 75 5.75 8.20 1.55
CA ARG A 75 7.08 7.88 2.04
C ARG A 75 7.24 6.37 2.17
N SER A 76 8.20 5.82 1.44
CA SER A 76 8.64 4.45 1.61
C SER A 76 9.72 4.38 2.67
N ASN A 77 9.59 3.47 3.63
CA ASN A 77 10.52 3.31 4.75
C ASN A 77 11.41 2.07 4.64
N ARG A 78 11.35 1.36 3.54
CA ARG A 78 11.99 0.05 3.41
C ARG A 78 13.52 0.06 3.57
N GLU A 79 14.17 1.17 3.28
CA GLU A 79 15.62 1.33 3.42
C GLU A 79 16.08 1.61 4.86
N GLY A 80 15.15 1.82 5.77
CA GLY A 80 15.41 2.31 7.14
C GLY A 80 15.61 1.24 8.22
N GLY A 81 15.67 -0.05 7.88
CA GLY A 81 15.92 -1.12 8.85
C GLY A 81 14.70 -1.52 9.71
N LYS A 82 14.92 -2.46 10.64
CA LYS A 82 13.89 -3.02 11.53
C LYS A 82 13.22 -1.92 12.36
N GLY A 83 11.88 -1.81 12.29
CA GLY A 83 11.08 -0.97 13.16
C GLY A 83 10.39 0.21 12.48
N ARG A 84 10.19 0.18 11.16
CA ARG A 84 9.39 1.14 10.41
C ARG A 84 8.35 0.44 9.55
N SER A 85 7.19 1.10 9.38
CA SER A 85 6.16 0.65 8.44
C SER A 85 6.65 0.65 7.00
N ASP A 86 6.00 -0.11 6.14
CA ASP A 86 6.36 -0.16 4.72
C ASP A 86 6.11 1.18 4.02
N LEU A 87 4.94 1.77 4.20
CA LEU A 87 4.60 3.07 3.62
C LEU A 87 3.92 3.99 4.64
N LEU A 88 4.19 5.29 4.51
CA LEU A 88 3.44 6.36 5.15
C LEU A 88 2.79 7.23 4.08
N VAL A 89 1.47 7.45 4.20
CA VAL A 89 0.69 8.34 3.36
C VAL A 89 0.37 9.59 4.18
N LYS A 90 1.10 10.67 3.89
CA LYS A 90 1.10 11.88 4.73
C LYS A 90 0.35 13.01 4.01
N PRO A 91 -0.73 13.54 4.58
CA PRO A 91 -1.38 14.70 3.99
C PRO A 91 -0.50 15.95 4.13
N ILE A 92 -0.55 16.82 3.12
CA ILE A 92 0.12 18.13 3.16
C ILE A 92 -0.48 18.98 4.28
N ARG A 93 -1.81 18.91 4.45
CA ARG A 93 -2.53 19.58 5.55
C ARG A 93 -2.67 18.64 6.74
N ARG A 94 -2.07 18.98 7.86
CA ARG A 94 -2.09 18.17 9.10
C ARG A 94 -3.46 18.00 9.74
N SER A 95 -4.46 18.76 9.30
CA SER A 95 -5.86 18.60 9.69
C SER A 95 -6.55 17.40 9.02
N ARG A 96 -5.92 16.82 7.97
CA ARG A 96 -6.40 15.62 7.30
C ARG A 96 -5.75 14.37 7.90
N GLU A 97 -6.38 13.25 7.63
CA GLU A 97 -5.94 11.93 8.13
C GLU A 97 -4.69 11.45 7.40
N ALA A 98 -3.72 10.94 8.16
CA ALA A 98 -2.54 10.24 7.66
C ALA A 98 -2.76 8.73 7.77
N PHE A 99 -2.05 7.95 6.95
CA PHE A 99 -2.18 6.50 6.95
C PHE A 99 -0.82 5.83 7.10
N VAL A 100 -0.79 4.79 7.93
CA VAL A 100 0.33 3.86 8.06
C VAL A 100 -0.06 2.58 7.34
N ILE A 101 0.77 2.10 6.45
CA ILE A 101 0.51 0.91 5.65
C ILE A 101 1.59 -0.13 5.90
N GLU A 102 1.18 -1.36 6.15
CA GLU A 102 2.03 -2.53 6.29
C GLU A 102 1.57 -3.61 5.33
N PHE A 103 2.52 -4.31 4.71
CA PHE A 103 2.27 -5.38 3.76
C PHE A 103 2.61 -6.74 4.33
N LYS A 104 1.86 -7.74 3.92
CA LYS A 104 2.16 -9.16 4.13
C LYS A 104 1.99 -9.92 2.83
N THR A 105 2.71 -11.01 2.71
CA THR A 105 2.58 -11.93 1.58
C THR A 105 2.29 -13.32 2.09
N THR A 106 1.50 -14.07 1.35
CA THR A 106 1.24 -15.49 1.57
C THR A 106 1.21 -16.23 0.26
N LYS A 107 1.31 -17.55 0.31
CA LYS A 107 1.11 -18.46 -0.83
C LYS A 107 -0.25 -19.12 -0.80
N ASP A 108 -1.05 -18.86 0.24
CA ASP A 108 -2.37 -19.44 0.45
C ASP A 108 -3.42 -18.33 0.46
N PHE A 109 -4.37 -18.40 -0.48
CA PHE A 109 -5.47 -17.43 -0.58
C PHE A 109 -6.36 -17.40 0.68
N ASP A 110 -6.50 -18.54 1.36
CA ASP A 110 -7.33 -18.65 2.57
C ASP A 110 -6.71 -17.90 3.76
N GLU A 111 -5.44 -17.56 3.70
CA GLU A 111 -4.74 -16.80 4.76
C GLU A 111 -4.79 -15.27 4.56
N LEU A 112 -5.30 -14.77 3.44
CA LEU A 112 -5.23 -13.34 3.11
C LEU A 112 -5.82 -12.44 4.20
N ASP A 113 -7.02 -12.74 4.69
CA ASP A 113 -7.66 -11.95 5.74
C ASP A 113 -6.84 -11.97 7.04
N GLN A 114 -6.37 -13.13 7.45
CA GLN A 114 -5.51 -13.26 8.62
C GLN A 114 -4.22 -12.45 8.46
N LYS A 115 -3.59 -12.51 7.29
CA LYS A 115 -2.35 -11.76 7.02
C LYS A 115 -2.55 -10.25 6.99
N ALA A 116 -3.69 -9.78 6.51
CA ALA A 116 -4.06 -8.37 6.58
C ALA A 116 -4.23 -7.90 8.04
N ASP A 117 -4.85 -8.72 8.89
CA ASP A 117 -4.97 -8.44 10.33
C ASP A 117 -3.61 -8.47 11.04
N GLU A 118 -2.75 -9.45 10.71
CA GLU A 118 -1.37 -9.51 11.22
C GLU A 118 -0.57 -8.24 10.86
N ALA A 119 -0.77 -7.69 9.65
CA ALA A 119 -0.14 -6.44 9.24
C ALA A 119 -0.59 -5.26 10.11
N ILE A 120 -1.89 -5.13 10.36
CA ILE A 120 -2.41 -4.10 11.28
C ILE A 120 -1.85 -4.29 12.70
N GLN A 121 -1.83 -5.52 13.20
CA GLN A 121 -1.31 -5.81 14.53
C GLN A 121 0.18 -5.45 14.63
N GLN A 122 0.97 -5.67 13.58
CA GLN A 122 2.36 -5.26 13.54
C GLN A 122 2.52 -3.74 13.65
N ILE A 123 1.67 -2.95 12.99
CA ILE A 123 1.69 -1.48 13.12
C ILE A 123 1.46 -1.08 14.59
N VAL A 124 0.48 -1.69 15.24
CA VAL A 124 0.14 -1.42 16.64
C VAL A 124 1.29 -1.82 17.58
N ASP A 125 1.80 -3.04 17.45
CA ASP A 125 2.85 -3.59 18.32
C ASP A 125 4.17 -2.83 18.19
N ARG A 126 4.47 -2.34 17.01
CA ARG A 126 5.70 -1.59 16.69
C ARG A 126 5.54 -0.08 16.84
N GLN A 127 4.34 0.41 17.12
CA GLN A 127 4.05 1.83 17.31
C GLN A 127 4.53 2.70 16.13
N TYR A 128 4.28 2.24 14.91
CA TYR A 128 4.74 2.94 13.70
C TYR A 128 4.14 4.34 13.53
N GLU A 129 3.01 4.62 14.17
CA GLU A 129 2.37 5.93 14.15
C GLU A 129 3.13 7.01 14.96
N VAL A 130 4.07 6.63 15.82
CA VAL A 130 4.78 7.59 16.68
C VAL A 130 5.50 8.67 15.88
N GLU A 131 6.09 8.31 14.74
CA GLU A 131 6.71 9.28 13.84
C GLU A 131 5.70 10.33 13.36
N LEU A 132 4.51 9.89 12.92
CA LEU A 132 3.45 10.79 12.46
C LEU A 132 2.93 11.68 13.57
N ARG A 133 2.80 11.18 14.78
CA ARG A 133 2.39 11.97 15.95
C ARG A 133 3.41 13.04 16.28
N ASN A 134 4.69 12.70 16.27
CA ASN A 134 5.78 13.64 16.49
C ASN A 134 5.80 14.74 15.43
N ASP A 135 5.42 14.42 14.19
CA ASP A 135 5.24 15.37 13.09
C ASP A 135 3.96 16.22 13.21
N GLY A 136 3.12 15.96 14.23
CA GLY A 136 1.91 16.75 14.54
C GLY A 136 0.63 16.28 13.86
N TYR A 137 0.60 15.06 13.30
CA TYR A 137 -0.63 14.47 12.79
C TYR A 137 -1.49 13.93 13.93
N LYS A 138 -2.76 14.35 13.97
CA LYS A 138 -3.72 13.95 15.01
C LYS A 138 -4.59 12.77 14.59
N TYR A 139 -4.91 12.68 13.30
CA TYR A 139 -5.77 11.66 12.74
C TYR A 139 -4.90 10.69 11.94
N ILE A 140 -4.86 9.43 12.39
CA ILE A 140 -4.01 8.40 11.81
C ILE A 140 -4.81 7.11 11.74
N SER A 141 -4.89 6.49 10.57
CA SER A 141 -5.47 5.16 10.40
C SER A 141 -4.42 4.19 9.86
N TYR A 142 -4.68 2.90 10.06
CA TYR A 142 -3.79 1.82 9.70
C TYR A 142 -4.39 0.99 8.58
N TYR A 143 -3.58 0.63 7.61
CA TYR A 143 -3.90 -0.34 6.57
C TYR A 143 -3.00 -1.56 6.69
N GLY A 144 -3.61 -2.72 6.76
CA GLY A 144 -2.96 -4.00 6.52
C GLY A 144 -3.36 -4.52 5.15
N ILE A 145 -2.40 -4.77 4.29
CA ILE A 145 -2.64 -5.29 2.94
C ILE A 145 -1.87 -6.58 2.77
N ALA A 146 -2.59 -7.66 2.52
CA ALA A 146 -2.02 -8.98 2.26
C ALA A 146 -2.12 -9.32 0.78
N PHE A 147 -1.08 -9.93 0.24
CA PHE A 147 -0.98 -10.33 -1.17
C PHE A 147 -0.75 -11.82 -1.31
N CYS A 148 -1.44 -12.40 -2.29
CA CYS A 148 -1.20 -13.76 -2.77
C CYS A 148 -1.35 -13.76 -4.30
N GLY A 149 -0.24 -13.92 -5.01
CA GLY A 149 -0.27 -13.84 -6.47
C GLY A 149 -0.73 -12.46 -6.97
N LYS A 150 -1.80 -12.45 -7.75
CA LYS A 150 -2.43 -11.23 -8.28
C LYS A 150 -3.55 -10.69 -7.40
N GLU A 151 -3.86 -11.36 -6.31
CA GLU A 151 -4.93 -10.99 -5.40
C GLU A 151 -4.41 -10.34 -4.13
N CYS A 152 -5.18 -9.43 -3.59
CA CYS A 152 -4.94 -8.86 -2.28
C CYS A 152 -6.23 -8.80 -1.46
N VAL A 153 -6.05 -8.58 -0.17
CA VAL A 153 -7.09 -8.19 0.76
C VAL A 153 -6.62 -6.98 1.54
N VAL A 154 -7.48 -6.00 1.68
CA VAL A 154 -7.21 -4.75 2.41
C VAL A 154 -8.07 -4.69 3.65
N HIS A 155 -7.44 -4.54 4.80
CA HIS A 155 -8.10 -4.22 6.05
C HIS A 155 -7.68 -2.83 6.54
N CYS A 156 -8.59 -2.15 7.22
CA CYS A 156 -8.34 -0.83 7.81
C CYS A 156 -8.76 -0.82 9.27
N LYS A 157 -7.94 -0.20 10.10
CA LYS A 157 -8.27 0.12 11.49
C LYS A 157 -8.10 1.62 11.68
N PRO A 158 -9.19 2.36 11.93
CA PRO A 158 -9.08 3.76 12.29
C PRO A 158 -8.35 3.88 13.62
N TYR A 159 -7.55 4.92 13.75
CA TYR A 159 -6.95 5.28 15.00
C TYR A 159 -8.02 5.77 15.99
N ILE A 160 -7.97 5.26 17.20
CA ILE A 160 -8.82 5.68 18.29
C ILE A 160 -8.03 6.64 19.20
#